data_0d15ecefbf0a2386a44dbf9b9cdc65d2
#
_entry.id   0d15ecefbf0a2386a44dbf9b9cdc65d2
#
_cell.length_a   1.000
_cell.length_b   1.000
_cell.length_c   1.000
_cell.angle_alpha   90.00
_cell.angle_beta   90.00
_cell.angle_gamma   90.00
#
_symmetry.space_group_name_H-M   'P 1'
#
loop_
_entity.id
_entity.type
_entity.pdbx_description
1 polymer ?
#
loop_
_entity_poly.entity_id
_entity_poly.type
_entity_poly.pdbx_seq_one_letter_code
_entity_poly.pdbx_strand_id
1 'polypeptide(L)'
;MTQTLENAVNLPEEQRFFRHGLSWEQFKAIQASFENVPGVRLFYCDGVLEIVTIGKPHEAIKCLIAALLITYFEIRGIEFFPSGSFSQVVPKIVEYQADLSYCFGTDKPIPDLCIEVVITSGSPIKLQKYKLMGVPEVWFWEDGTIEVYCLREQEYEKVVKSELLAELDLSLLNRCVLLSSPLEAIREFRQGIQQ
;
A
#
# COMPACT_ATOMS: atom_id res chain seq x y z
N MET A 1 14.11 44.28 14.51
CA MET A 1 12.96 43.80 13.69
C MET A 1 13.27 42.39 13.23
N THR A 2 12.73 41.42 13.92
CA THR A 2 12.96 40.02 13.65
C THR A 2 11.85 39.57 12.69
N GLN A 3 12.15 39.36 11.43
CA GLN A 3 11.22 38.73 10.50
C GLN A 3 11.08 37.27 10.88
N THR A 4 9.92 36.92 11.40
CA THR A 4 9.50 35.56 11.63
C THR A 4 9.24 34.94 10.23
N LEU A 5 10.08 34.00 9.82
CA LEU A 5 9.85 33.18 8.64
C LEU A 5 8.70 32.20 8.96
N GLU A 6 7.46 32.65 8.78
CA GLU A 6 6.32 31.76 8.61
C GLU A 6 6.33 31.18 7.20
N ASN A 7 7.31 30.35 6.91
CA ASN A 7 7.16 29.38 5.83
C ASN A 7 6.40 28.19 6.40
N ALA A 8 5.08 28.23 6.29
CA ALA A 8 4.29 27.01 6.30
C ALA A 8 4.85 26.16 5.15
N VAL A 9 5.65 25.15 5.49
CA VAL A 9 6.04 24.09 4.57
C VAL A 9 4.73 23.39 4.24
N ASN A 10 4.11 23.77 3.13
CA ASN A 10 3.09 22.96 2.49
C ASN A 10 3.79 21.66 2.15
N LEU A 11 3.59 20.64 2.99
CA LEU A 11 4.08 19.29 2.68
C LEU A 11 3.39 18.90 1.37
N PRO A 12 4.14 18.52 0.33
CA PRO A 12 3.56 18.25 -0.97
C PRO A 12 2.51 17.15 -0.83
N GLU A 13 1.36 17.36 -1.45
CA GLU A 13 0.41 16.31 -1.74
C GLU A 13 1.14 15.22 -2.54
N GLU A 14 0.66 13.97 -2.46
CA GLU A 14 1.20 12.89 -3.28
C GLU A 14 1.24 13.32 -4.74
N GLN A 15 2.41 13.26 -5.37
CA GLN A 15 2.61 13.56 -6.78
C GLN A 15 3.16 12.34 -7.49
N ARG A 16 2.68 12.12 -8.73
CA ARG A 16 3.10 11.01 -9.58
C ARG A 16 3.58 11.52 -10.92
N PHE A 17 4.74 11.02 -11.34
CA PHE A 17 5.35 11.32 -12.63
C PHE A 17 5.65 10.03 -13.36
N PHE A 18 5.32 9.97 -14.64
CA PHE A 18 5.55 8.81 -15.50
C PHE A 18 6.52 9.13 -16.62
N ARG A 19 7.46 8.21 -16.86
CA ARG A 19 8.37 8.27 -18.00
C ARG A 19 8.36 6.93 -18.72
N HIS A 20 7.97 6.94 -19.99
CA HIS A 20 7.91 5.75 -20.84
C HIS A 20 9.21 5.56 -21.64
N GLY A 21 9.42 4.33 -22.12
CA GLY A 21 10.49 3.97 -23.03
C GLY A 21 11.87 3.84 -22.39
N LEU A 22 11.93 3.52 -21.10
CA LEU A 22 13.20 3.24 -20.41
C LEU A 22 13.52 1.74 -20.43
N SER A 23 14.80 1.43 -20.61
CA SER A 23 15.29 0.08 -20.32
C SER A 23 15.41 -0.15 -18.82
N TRP A 24 15.49 -1.42 -18.42
CA TRP A 24 15.76 -1.79 -17.03
C TRP A 24 17.04 -1.17 -16.47
N GLU A 25 18.12 -1.16 -17.29
CA GLU A 25 19.42 -0.60 -16.92
C GLU A 25 19.33 0.91 -16.69
N GLN A 26 18.58 1.62 -17.54
CA GLN A 26 18.32 3.06 -17.39
C GLN A 26 17.52 3.34 -16.11
N PHE A 27 16.50 2.53 -15.83
CA PHE A 27 15.76 2.62 -14.57
C PHE A 27 16.67 2.43 -13.36
N LYS A 28 17.51 1.38 -13.32
CA LYS A 28 18.43 1.11 -12.21
C LYS A 28 19.44 2.23 -12.01
N ALA A 29 19.93 2.85 -13.08
CA ALA A 29 20.83 4.01 -12.99
C ALA A 29 20.12 5.25 -12.39
N ILE A 30 18.87 5.50 -12.77
CA ILE A 30 18.05 6.57 -12.19
C ILE A 30 17.76 6.25 -10.71
N GLN A 31 17.34 5.04 -10.40
CA GLN A 31 17.03 4.61 -9.02
C GLN A 31 18.23 4.82 -8.09
N ALA A 32 19.44 4.48 -8.52
CA ALA A 32 20.65 4.69 -7.74
C ALA A 32 20.89 6.18 -7.41
N SER A 33 20.50 7.11 -8.28
CA SER A 33 20.61 8.55 -8.01
C SER A 33 19.64 9.06 -6.96
N PHE A 34 18.57 8.31 -6.66
CA PHE A 34 17.54 8.64 -5.66
C PHE A 34 17.69 7.87 -4.35
N GLU A 35 18.71 7.01 -4.19
CA GLU A 35 18.89 6.12 -3.03
C GLU A 35 18.83 6.85 -1.68
N ASN A 36 19.26 8.12 -1.63
CA ASN A 36 19.29 8.93 -0.42
C ASN A 36 18.28 10.10 -0.43
N VAL A 37 17.26 10.04 -1.29
CA VAL A 37 16.23 11.08 -1.37
C VAL A 37 14.99 10.63 -0.58
N PRO A 38 14.75 11.19 0.64
CA PRO A 38 13.62 10.76 1.45
C PRO A 38 12.27 11.18 0.82
N GLY A 39 11.23 10.37 1.04
CA GLY A 39 9.87 10.69 0.59
C GLY A 39 9.63 10.52 -0.90
N VAL A 40 10.58 9.93 -1.64
CA VAL A 40 10.45 9.62 -3.07
C VAL A 40 10.61 8.13 -3.27
N ARG A 41 9.68 7.53 -4.02
CA ARG A 41 9.75 6.13 -4.44
C ARG A 41 9.79 6.05 -5.95
N LEU A 42 10.56 5.13 -6.48
CA LEU A 42 10.66 4.84 -7.91
C LEU A 42 10.20 3.41 -8.16
N PHE A 43 9.33 3.27 -9.16
CA PHE A 43 8.80 1.98 -9.60
C PHE A 43 9.04 1.79 -11.08
N TYR A 44 9.13 0.55 -11.51
CA TYR A 44 9.29 0.19 -12.91
C TYR A 44 8.30 -0.90 -13.31
N CYS A 45 7.71 -0.75 -14.47
CA CYS A 45 6.88 -1.78 -15.07
C CYS A 45 6.95 -1.67 -16.59
N ASP A 46 7.45 -2.69 -17.24
CA ASP A 46 7.45 -2.85 -18.70
C ASP A 46 7.84 -1.56 -19.48
N GLY A 47 9.01 -1.02 -19.16
CA GLY A 47 9.54 0.20 -19.82
C GLY A 47 9.00 1.52 -19.27
N VAL A 48 8.17 1.50 -18.22
CA VAL A 48 7.62 2.69 -17.60
C VAL A 48 8.24 2.90 -16.22
N LEU A 49 8.89 4.04 -16.02
CA LEU A 49 9.27 4.54 -14.71
C LEU A 49 8.12 5.35 -14.12
N GLU A 50 7.76 5.08 -12.89
CA GLU A 50 6.90 5.91 -12.06
C GLU A 50 7.69 6.46 -10.88
N ILE A 51 7.62 7.77 -10.67
CA ILE A 51 8.21 8.46 -9.51
C ILE A 51 7.05 8.97 -8.66
N VAL A 52 7.04 8.62 -7.37
CA VAL A 52 5.97 8.97 -6.42
C VAL A 52 6.57 9.73 -5.25
N THR A 53 5.99 10.89 -4.91
CA THR A 53 6.25 11.58 -3.64
C THR A 53 5.15 11.22 -2.64
N ILE A 54 5.53 10.96 -1.37
CA ILE A 54 4.61 10.48 -0.35
C ILE A 54 4.23 11.62 0.57
N GLY A 55 2.92 11.87 0.71
CA GLY A 55 2.36 12.90 1.59
C GLY A 55 2.06 12.39 3.00
N LYS A 56 1.98 13.31 3.98
CA LYS A 56 1.64 12.98 5.38
C LYS A 56 0.26 12.31 5.53
N PRO A 57 -0.81 12.71 4.81
CA PRO A 57 -2.11 12.04 4.90
C PRO A 57 -2.04 10.57 4.48
N HIS A 58 -1.32 10.26 3.40
CA HIS A 58 -1.09 8.89 2.94
C HIS A 58 -0.45 8.02 4.03
N GLU A 59 0.66 8.50 4.63
CA GLU A 59 1.35 7.77 5.70
C GLU A 59 0.47 7.57 6.94
N ALA A 60 -0.34 8.56 7.31
CA ALA A 60 -1.25 8.45 8.45
C ALA A 60 -2.30 7.35 8.24
N ILE A 61 -2.94 7.31 7.08
CA ILE A 61 -3.92 6.26 6.71
C ILE A 61 -3.25 4.90 6.68
N LYS A 62 -2.10 4.77 6.02
CA LYS A 62 -1.32 3.55 5.94
C LYS A 62 -0.99 2.99 7.34
N CYS A 63 -0.46 3.84 8.22
CA CYS A 63 -0.12 3.44 9.59
C CYS A 63 -1.36 3.01 10.39
N LEU A 64 -2.50 3.68 10.21
CA LEU A 64 -3.74 3.31 10.90
C LEU A 64 -4.28 1.97 10.39
N ILE A 65 -4.32 1.75 9.07
CA ILE A 65 -4.72 0.45 8.50
C ILE A 65 -3.82 -0.66 9.05
N ALA A 66 -2.50 -0.45 9.09
CA ALA A 66 -1.58 -1.43 9.65
C ALA A 66 -1.88 -1.75 11.12
N ALA A 67 -2.13 -0.73 11.95
CA ALA A 67 -2.45 -0.91 13.38
C ALA A 67 -3.75 -1.70 13.58
N LEU A 68 -4.79 -1.43 12.79
CA LEU A 68 -6.06 -2.13 12.85
C LEU A 68 -5.91 -3.59 12.41
N LEU A 69 -5.19 -3.86 11.31
CA LEU A 69 -4.96 -5.23 10.84
C LEU A 69 -4.11 -6.04 11.82
N ILE A 70 -3.05 -5.47 12.42
CA ILE A 70 -2.26 -6.15 13.45
C ILE A 70 -3.14 -6.47 14.67
N THR A 71 -4.03 -5.57 15.05
CA THR A 71 -5.02 -5.83 16.12
C THR A 71 -5.93 -7.00 15.77
N TYR A 72 -6.38 -7.09 14.52
CA TYR A 72 -7.20 -8.21 14.02
C TYR A 72 -6.41 -9.52 14.05
N PHE A 73 -5.18 -9.53 13.54
CA PHE A 73 -4.33 -10.73 13.52
C PHE A 73 -4.07 -11.26 14.92
N GLU A 74 -3.75 -10.36 15.87
CA GLU A 74 -3.56 -10.70 17.28
C GLU A 74 -4.81 -11.38 17.88
N ILE A 75 -5.99 -10.78 17.70
CA ILE A 75 -7.25 -11.27 18.28
C ILE A 75 -7.67 -12.62 17.67
N ARG A 76 -7.43 -12.80 16.36
CA ARG A 76 -7.80 -14.02 15.64
C ARG A 76 -6.71 -15.10 15.68
N GLY A 77 -5.54 -14.81 16.27
CA GLY A 77 -4.41 -15.74 16.33
C GLY A 77 -3.84 -16.07 14.95
N ILE A 78 -3.86 -15.09 14.02
CA ILE A 78 -3.33 -15.27 12.68
C ILE A 78 -1.83 -14.99 12.69
N GLU A 79 -1.03 -16.01 12.36
CA GLU A 79 0.41 -15.86 12.17
C GLU A 79 0.68 -15.07 10.88
N PHE A 80 1.42 -13.98 10.99
CA PHE A 80 1.71 -13.11 9.85
C PHE A 80 3.15 -12.60 9.86
N PHE A 81 3.68 -12.34 8.68
CA PHE A 81 5.02 -11.77 8.46
C PHE A 81 4.87 -10.51 7.62
N PRO A 82 5.06 -9.31 8.22
CA PRO A 82 4.96 -8.06 7.48
C PRO A 82 6.24 -7.85 6.65
N SER A 83 6.09 -7.63 5.36
CA SER A 83 7.21 -7.24 4.48
C SER A 83 7.30 -5.73 4.32
N GLY A 84 6.30 -4.98 4.78
CA GLY A 84 6.26 -3.52 4.71
C GLY A 84 6.41 -3.01 3.29
N SER A 85 7.26 -1.99 3.12
CA SER A 85 7.58 -1.41 1.81
C SER A 85 8.80 -2.09 1.17
N PHE A 86 8.94 -3.42 1.28
CA PHE A 86 10.02 -4.14 0.61
C PHE A 86 9.80 -4.15 -0.91
N SER A 87 10.89 -3.89 -1.66
CA SER A 87 10.85 -3.94 -3.12
C SER A 87 10.67 -5.38 -3.61
N GLN A 88 9.60 -5.62 -4.30
CA GLN A 88 9.37 -6.88 -5.02
C GLN A 88 9.88 -6.70 -6.45
N VAL A 89 10.68 -7.65 -6.92
CA VAL A 89 11.39 -7.54 -8.19
C VAL A 89 11.18 -8.80 -9.01
N VAL A 90 10.62 -8.62 -10.21
CA VAL A 90 10.76 -9.59 -11.32
C VAL A 90 11.76 -8.96 -12.30
N PRO A 91 13.00 -9.45 -12.35
CA PRO A 91 14.09 -8.78 -13.08
C PRO A 91 13.72 -8.45 -14.53
N LYS A 92 14.01 -7.21 -14.96
CA LYS A 92 13.73 -6.63 -16.27
C LYS A 92 12.26 -6.41 -16.61
N ILE A 93 11.33 -6.81 -15.75
CA ILE A 93 9.88 -6.72 -15.98
C ILE A 93 9.25 -5.71 -15.02
N VAL A 94 9.37 -5.93 -13.71
CA VAL A 94 8.71 -5.08 -12.71
C VAL A 94 9.56 -4.97 -11.45
N GLU A 95 9.61 -3.77 -10.89
CA GLU A 95 10.07 -3.50 -9.53
C GLU A 95 9.04 -2.57 -8.88
N TYR A 96 8.43 -3.02 -7.80
CA TYR A 96 7.36 -2.31 -7.14
C TYR A 96 7.35 -2.57 -5.62
N GLN A 97 6.83 -1.59 -4.87
CA GLN A 97 6.66 -1.67 -3.42
C GLN A 97 5.19 -1.40 -3.10
N ALA A 98 4.55 -2.30 -2.37
CA ALA A 98 3.26 -2.02 -1.76
C ALA A 98 3.42 -1.03 -0.59
N ASP A 99 2.35 -0.34 -0.22
CA ASP A 99 2.34 0.46 1.01
C ASP A 99 2.39 -0.45 2.24
N LEU A 100 1.61 -1.54 2.24
CA LEU A 100 1.65 -2.62 3.23
C LEU A 100 1.65 -3.96 2.50
N SER A 101 2.35 -4.94 3.06
CA SER A 101 2.30 -6.31 2.56
C SER A 101 2.48 -7.32 3.69
N TYR A 102 1.80 -8.47 3.55
CA TYR A 102 1.78 -9.53 4.55
C TYR A 102 1.86 -10.90 3.90
N CYS A 103 2.68 -11.78 4.50
CA CYS A 103 2.61 -13.21 4.30
C CYS A 103 1.88 -13.85 5.48
N PHE A 104 1.10 -14.88 5.24
CA PHE A 104 0.40 -15.62 6.29
C PHE A 104 0.97 -17.03 6.47
N GLY A 105 1.11 -17.44 7.76
CA GLY A 105 1.65 -18.73 8.15
C GLY A 105 3.17 -18.84 8.05
N THR A 106 3.80 -18.41 6.97
CA THR A 106 5.26 -18.41 6.76
C THR A 106 5.69 -17.18 6.00
N ASP A 107 6.94 -16.77 6.19
CA ASP A 107 7.56 -15.74 5.35
C ASP A 107 7.78 -16.25 3.91
N LYS A 108 7.43 -15.44 2.91
CA LYS A 108 7.44 -15.80 1.48
C LYS A 108 8.10 -14.71 0.64
N PRO A 109 8.73 -15.05 -0.48
CA PRO A 109 9.27 -14.07 -1.42
C PRO A 109 8.19 -13.16 -2.04
N ILE A 110 6.97 -13.69 -2.22
CA ILE A 110 5.81 -12.95 -2.72
C ILE A 110 4.78 -12.94 -1.60
N PRO A 111 4.33 -11.76 -1.14
CA PRO A 111 3.30 -11.66 -0.11
C PRO A 111 1.96 -12.24 -0.58
N ASP A 112 1.19 -12.73 0.37
CA ASP A 112 -0.18 -13.18 0.11
C ASP A 112 -1.13 -12.00 -0.08
N LEU A 113 -0.90 -10.92 0.67
CA LEU A 113 -1.71 -9.70 0.66
C LEU A 113 -0.84 -8.48 0.45
N CYS A 114 -1.20 -7.63 -0.52
CA CYS A 114 -0.67 -6.28 -0.68
C CYS A 114 -1.79 -5.25 -0.51
N ILE A 115 -1.49 -4.13 0.13
CA ILE A 115 -2.45 -3.04 0.37
C ILE A 115 -1.83 -1.74 -0.11
N GLU A 116 -2.61 -0.97 -0.85
CA GLU A 116 -2.28 0.35 -1.38
C GLU A 116 -3.22 1.41 -0.81
N VAL A 117 -2.66 2.52 -0.38
CA VAL A 117 -3.42 3.73 -0.05
C VAL A 117 -3.38 4.66 -1.27
N VAL A 118 -4.54 4.93 -1.85
CA VAL A 118 -4.69 5.76 -3.05
C VAL A 118 -5.34 7.08 -2.64
N ILE A 119 -4.57 8.16 -2.68
CA ILE A 119 -5.06 9.53 -2.46
C ILE A 119 -5.44 10.18 -3.79
N THR A 120 -4.72 9.84 -4.85
CA THR A 120 -4.98 10.29 -6.22
C THR A 120 -5.22 9.07 -7.11
N SER A 121 -6.21 9.08 -7.96
CA SER A 121 -6.67 7.95 -8.79
C SER A 121 -5.56 7.13 -9.47
N GLY A 122 -5.79 5.83 -9.72
CA GLY A 122 -4.82 4.98 -10.43
C GLY A 122 -4.82 3.49 -10.10
N SER A 123 -5.83 2.99 -9.39
CA SER A 123 -5.92 1.58 -8.97
C SER A 123 -5.77 0.54 -10.10
N PRO A 124 -6.39 0.67 -11.30
CA PRO A 124 -6.29 -0.36 -12.34
C PRO A 124 -4.86 -0.56 -12.89
N ILE A 125 -4.07 0.52 -13.01
CA ILE A 125 -2.68 0.45 -13.51
C ILE A 125 -1.80 -0.30 -12.52
N LYS A 126 -2.05 -0.16 -11.23
CA LYS A 126 -1.30 -0.85 -10.18
C LYS A 126 -1.56 -2.36 -10.19
N LEU A 127 -2.79 -2.81 -10.49
CA LEU A 127 -3.13 -4.24 -10.58
C LEU A 127 -2.26 -4.99 -11.59
N GLN A 128 -1.90 -4.35 -12.72
CA GLN A 128 -1.00 -4.97 -13.70
C GLN A 128 0.37 -5.32 -13.10
N LYS A 129 0.90 -4.46 -12.22
CA LYS A 129 2.19 -4.69 -11.56
C LYS A 129 2.11 -5.89 -10.60
N TYR A 130 1.06 -5.95 -9.79
CA TYR A 130 0.81 -7.06 -8.87
C TYR A 130 0.56 -8.38 -9.59
N LYS A 131 -0.13 -8.35 -10.73
CA LYS A 131 -0.33 -9.50 -11.61
C LYS A 131 1.00 -10.08 -12.08
N LEU A 132 1.93 -9.24 -12.55
CA LEU A 132 3.26 -9.66 -12.99
C LEU A 132 4.09 -10.27 -11.84
N MET A 133 3.81 -9.88 -10.61
CA MET A 133 4.44 -10.44 -9.41
C MET A 133 3.72 -11.69 -8.86
N GLY A 134 2.48 -11.94 -9.29
CA GLY A 134 1.69 -13.09 -8.86
C GLY A 134 1.12 -12.95 -7.45
N VAL A 135 0.84 -11.73 -6.98
CA VAL A 135 0.27 -11.49 -5.65
C VAL A 135 -1.17 -12.00 -5.59
N PRO A 136 -1.54 -12.91 -4.65
CA PRO A 136 -2.87 -13.51 -4.63
C PRO A 136 -4.01 -12.52 -4.38
N GLU A 137 -3.83 -11.59 -3.43
CA GLU A 137 -4.88 -10.63 -3.06
C GLU A 137 -4.30 -9.23 -2.90
N VAL A 138 -4.99 -8.22 -3.49
CA VAL A 138 -4.60 -6.81 -3.44
C VAL A 138 -5.78 -5.98 -2.97
N TRP A 139 -5.54 -5.09 -2.01
CA TRP A 139 -6.53 -4.13 -1.53
C TRP A 139 -6.14 -2.72 -1.93
N PHE A 140 -7.13 -1.92 -2.29
CA PHE A 140 -6.98 -0.49 -2.47
C PHE A 140 -7.87 0.25 -1.48
N TRP A 141 -7.25 1.07 -0.65
CA TRP A 141 -7.95 2.10 0.10
C TRP A 141 -8.07 3.33 -0.79
N GLU A 142 -9.27 3.66 -1.22
CA GLU A 142 -9.58 4.81 -2.05
C GLU A 142 -10.92 5.43 -1.60
N ASP A 143 -10.99 6.75 -1.45
CA ASP A 143 -12.19 7.49 -1.06
C ASP A 143 -12.92 6.95 0.18
N GLY A 144 -12.16 6.53 1.19
CA GLY A 144 -12.70 6.05 2.47
C GLY A 144 -13.17 4.60 2.47
N THR A 145 -12.90 3.83 1.42
CA THR A 145 -13.29 2.43 1.30
C THR A 145 -12.16 1.53 0.85
N ILE A 146 -12.20 0.27 1.28
CA ILE A 146 -11.29 -0.77 0.78
C ILE A 146 -12.00 -1.55 -0.33
N GLU A 147 -11.37 -1.59 -1.48
CA GLU A 147 -11.71 -2.47 -2.58
C GLU A 147 -10.77 -3.66 -2.60
N VAL A 148 -11.31 -4.86 -2.70
CA VAL A 148 -10.56 -6.13 -2.68
C VAL A 148 -10.53 -6.75 -4.06
N TYR A 149 -9.33 -7.19 -4.47
CA TYR A 149 -9.09 -7.82 -5.75
C TYR A 149 -8.33 -9.14 -5.54
N CYS A 150 -8.88 -10.25 -6.02
CA CYS A 150 -8.27 -11.57 -5.97
C CYS A 150 -7.76 -11.98 -7.35
N LEU A 151 -6.53 -12.48 -7.42
CA LEU A 151 -5.96 -13.00 -8.66
C LEU A 151 -6.65 -14.30 -9.04
N ARG A 152 -7.26 -14.32 -10.22
CA ARG A 152 -7.73 -15.53 -10.89
C ARG A 152 -6.73 -15.90 -11.97
N GLU A 153 -6.72 -17.03 -12.49
CA GLU A 153 -5.78 -17.52 -13.51
C GLU A 153 -4.83 -16.49 -14.11
N GLN A 154 -5.35 -15.41 -14.72
CA GLN A 154 -4.54 -14.36 -15.35
C GLN A 154 -5.06 -12.93 -15.12
N GLU A 155 -6.17 -12.73 -14.39
CA GLU A 155 -6.73 -11.39 -14.16
C GLU A 155 -7.22 -11.25 -12.73
N TYR A 156 -7.23 -9.99 -12.23
CA TYR A 156 -7.82 -9.70 -10.94
C TYR A 156 -9.33 -9.55 -11.08
N GLU A 157 -10.03 -10.22 -10.18
CA GLU A 157 -11.46 -10.09 -9.98
C GLU A 157 -11.72 -9.24 -8.73
N LYS A 158 -12.58 -8.22 -8.86
CA LYS A 158 -13.05 -7.45 -7.70
C LYS A 158 -14.06 -8.28 -6.94
N VAL A 159 -13.82 -8.48 -5.65
CA VAL A 159 -14.67 -9.28 -4.76
C VAL A 159 -15.22 -8.43 -3.63
N VAL A 160 -16.33 -8.87 -3.02
CA VAL A 160 -17.01 -8.09 -1.97
C VAL A 160 -16.38 -8.25 -0.58
N LYS A 161 -15.53 -9.26 -0.38
CA LYS A 161 -14.82 -9.54 0.87
C LYS A 161 -13.47 -10.20 0.60
N SER A 162 -12.55 -10.09 1.54
CA SER A 162 -11.27 -10.80 1.49
C SER A 162 -11.48 -12.33 1.51
N GLU A 163 -10.72 -13.04 0.70
CA GLU A 163 -10.67 -14.50 0.74
C GLU A 163 -9.62 -14.98 1.75
N LEU A 164 -8.56 -14.22 1.94
CA LEU A 164 -7.52 -14.50 2.93
C LEU A 164 -7.98 -14.22 4.36
N LEU A 165 -8.79 -13.16 4.54
CA LEU A 165 -9.32 -12.71 5.83
C LEU A 165 -10.86 -12.72 5.78
N ALA A 166 -11.45 -13.89 5.50
CA ALA A 166 -12.88 -14.04 5.19
C ALA A 166 -13.83 -13.60 6.32
N GLU A 167 -13.35 -13.60 7.58
CA GLU A 167 -14.10 -13.17 8.76
C GLU A 167 -13.90 -11.67 9.09
N LEU A 168 -13.04 -10.96 8.35
CA LEU A 168 -12.81 -9.54 8.59
C LEU A 168 -14.00 -8.72 8.05
N ASP A 169 -14.63 -7.95 8.95
CA ASP A 169 -15.63 -6.96 8.55
C ASP A 169 -14.94 -5.72 7.95
N LEU A 170 -14.94 -5.64 6.62
CA LEU A 170 -14.38 -4.49 5.90
C LEU A 170 -15.17 -3.20 6.16
N SER A 171 -16.47 -3.27 6.47
CA SER A 171 -17.27 -2.09 6.80
C SER A 171 -16.84 -1.49 8.14
N LEU A 172 -16.57 -2.35 9.13
CA LEU A 172 -16.01 -1.93 10.41
C LEU A 172 -14.61 -1.34 10.23
N LEU A 173 -13.75 -1.99 9.44
CA LEU A 173 -12.40 -1.51 9.16
C LEU A 173 -12.45 -0.12 8.50
N ASN A 174 -13.24 0.04 7.44
CA ASN A 174 -13.40 1.31 6.72
C ASN A 174 -13.86 2.44 7.65
N ARG A 175 -14.88 2.17 8.49
CA ARG A 175 -15.38 3.15 9.45
C ARG A 175 -14.31 3.57 10.45
N CYS A 176 -13.54 2.61 10.98
CA CYS A 176 -12.50 2.91 11.95
C CYS A 176 -11.34 3.70 11.35
N VAL A 177 -10.95 3.46 10.09
CA VAL A 177 -9.90 4.23 9.41
C VAL A 177 -10.29 5.70 9.25
N LEU A 178 -11.57 6.01 9.14
CA LEU A 178 -12.09 7.38 8.98
C LEU A 178 -12.20 8.17 10.31
N LEU A 179 -11.99 7.53 11.46
CA LEU A 179 -12.02 8.22 12.74
C LEU A 179 -10.83 9.17 12.90
N SER A 180 -11.08 10.34 13.47
CA SER A 180 -10.07 11.39 13.68
C SER A 180 -9.02 11.01 14.73
N SER A 181 -9.38 10.11 15.67
CA SER A 181 -8.51 9.62 16.74
C SER A 181 -8.05 8.19 16.46
N PRO A 182 -6.77 7.94 16.18
CA PRO A 182 -6.26 6.59 16.02
C PRO A 182 -6.49 5.69 17.23
N LEU A 183 -6.45 6.26 18.44
CA LEU A 183 -6.71 5.51 19.67
C LEU A 183 -8.17 5.04 19.76
N GLU A 184 -9.11 5.89 19.39
CA GLU A 184 -10.54 5.54 19.32
C GLU A 184 -10.79 4.50 18.23
N ALA A 185 -10.17 4.68 17.07
CA ALA A 185 -10.24 3.72 15.96
C ALA A 185 -9.85 2.30 16.40
N ILE A 186 -8.71 2.16 17.07
CA ILE A 186 -8.22 0.86 17.55
C ILE A 186 -9.18 0.28 18.63
N ARG A 187 -9.71 1.11 19.52
CA ARG A 187 -10.63 0.66 20.58
C ARG A 187 -11.96 0.17 19.98
N GLU A 188 -12.56 0.97 19.08
CA GLU A 188 -13.82 0.62 18.42
C GLU A 188 -13.66 -0.65 17.58
N PHE A 189 -12.56 -0.73 16.81
CA PHE A 189 -12.28 -1.90 15.98
C PHE A 189 -12.10 -3.17 16.83
N ARG A 190 -11.35 -3.09 17.94
CA ARG A 190 -11.17 -4.21 18.88
C ARG A 190 -12.49 -4.69 19.47
N GLN A 191 -13.37 -3.78 19.85
CA GLN A 191 -14.71 -4.11 20.36
C GLN A 191 -15.58 -4.78 19.29
N GLY A 192 -15.56 -4.28 18.07
CA GLY A 192 -16.35 -4.83 16.97
C GLY A 192 -15.90 -6.22 16.50
N ILE A 193 -14.61 -6.54 16.61
CA ILE A 193 -14.10 -7.88 16.25
C ILE A 193 -14.51 -8.95 17.29
N GLN A 194 -14.73 -8.57 18.54
CA GLN A 194 -15.03 -9.49 19.63
C GLN A 194 -16.52 -9.85 19.77
N GLN A 195 -17.38 -9.18 19.00
CA GLN A 195 -18.83 -9.45 18.93
C GLN A 195 -19.13 -10.54 17.90
#